data_38e9b1ef91ce35247dce344cb31984ef
#
_entry.id   38e9b1ef91ce35247dce344cb31984ef
#
_cell.length_a   1.000
_cell.length_b   1.000
_cell.length_c   1.000
_cell.angle_alpha   90.00
_cell.angle_beta   90.00
_cell.angle_gamma   90.00
#
_symmetry.space_group_name_H-M   'P 1'
#
loop_
_entity.id
_entity.type
_entity.pdbx_description
1 polymer ?
#
loop_
_entity_poly.entity_id
_entity_poly.type
_entity_poly.pdbx_seq_one_letter_code
_entity_poly.pdbx_strand_id
1 'polypeptide(L)'
;MIHRLLIDNLTEWSKRENRKPLVLRGARQVGKTTLIDQFSKQYDSYIKLNLEQNNDAKAFAISDNVAEIFQYICLQKKITVDRNKRTLLFIDEIQNEPKAVALLRYFYEEMPWLHIVAAGSRLQTLIKQRISFPVGRVEYMSLRPCSFLEFLNATSNEPLAEMVRQQNVSPVYHDMLMSLFNRYTLVGGMPEALMEYASNNDITTLSPIYRSLLNGYNEDVEKYAKNASQVNIIRHLLTHGWAEAGQTITFNRFGGSNYTSKEVHEALEVLQNAFLLNLDYPVTAVKVPAIPATTRQPKLIWLDSGIMNFSIGIQTEYLQNSSLLDVWKGHAAEQIVAQELRIVLDRNYRNEQFFWVRDKKGSTAEVDFVWQHHATIVPIEVKSGTNAHLRSLHSFMDTAESADIAVRVWPGKYSIDDVTTPNGKTFRLINLPFYYVGMIDKILDKATD
;
A
#
# COMPACT_ATOMS: atom_id res chain seq x y z
N MET A 1 -11.61 -15.20 8.50
CA MET A 1 -11.84 -13.89 7.80
C MET A 1 -10.89 -12.87 8.41
N ILE A 2 -10.11 -12.15 7.59
CA ILE A 2 -9.08 -11.22 8.07
C ILE A 2 -9.73 -9.93 8.57
N HIS A 3 -9.40 -9.52 9.79
CA HIS A 3 -9.77 -8.20 10.31
C HIS A 3 -8.79 -7.17 9.77
N ARG A 4 -9.27 -6.20 8.96
CA ARG A 4 -8.44 -5.19 8.32
C ARG A 4 -8.35 -3.93 9.18
N LEU A 5 -7.13 -3.42 9.36
CA LEU A 5 -6.87 -2.21 10.16
C LEU A 5 -7.58 -0.96 9.60
N LEU A 6 -7.86 -0.92 8.31
CA LEU A 6 -8.58 0.20 7.67
C LEU A 6 -10.04 0.35 8.16
N ILE A 7 -10.60 -0.66 8.85
CA ILE A 7 -11.94 -0.56 9.50
C ILE A 7 -11.99 0.59 10.50
N ASP A 8 -10.89 0.87 11.22
CA ASP A 8 -10.83 1.97 12.16
C ASP A 8 -11.03 3.32 11.44
N ASN A 9 -10.33 3.54 10.33
CA ASN A 9 -10.48 4.75 9.51
C ASN A 9 -11.88 4.88 8.91
N LEU A 10 -12.49 3.77 8.46
CA LEU A 10 -13.88 3.74 7.99
C LEU A 10 -14.86 4.09 9.10
N THR A 11 -14.62 3.60 10.32
CA THR A 11 -15.46 3.89 11.49
C THR A 11 -15.36 5.37 11.87
N GLU A 12 -14.16 5.95 11.86
CA GLU A 12 -13.96 7.39 12.10
C GLU A 12 -14.65 8.23 11.00
N TRP A 13 -14.48 7.87 9.73
CA TRP A 13 -15.16 8.52 8.62
C TRP A 13 -16.69 8.49 8.82
N SER A 14 -17.23 7.36 9.24
CA SER A 14 -18.67 7.18 9.38
C SER A 14 -19.31 8.03 10.48
N LYS A 15 -18.54 8.48 11.47
CA LYS A 15 -18.99 9.30 12.60
C LYS A 15 -18.99 10.80 12.28
N ARG A 16 -18.35 11.23 11.20
CA ARG A 16 -18.27 12.65 10.85
C ARG A 16 -19.60 13.14 10.29
N GLU A 17 -20.11 14.26 10.78
CA GLU A 17 -21.37 14.87 10.31
C GLU A 17 -21.30 15.29 8.84
N ASN A 18 -20.21 15.95 8.45
CA ASN A 18 -20.00 16.45 7.09
C ASN A 18 -19.16 15.48 6.25
N ARG A 19 -19.32 14.16 6.42
CA ARG A 19 -18.61 13.15 5.64
C ARG A 19 -19.03 13.21 4.17
N LYS A 20 -18.06 13.10 3.29
CA LYS A 20 -18.30 12.97 1.86
C LYS A 20 -18.42 11.51 1.46
N PRO A 21 -19.07 11.17 0.34
CA PRO A 21 -18.96 9.83 -0.25
C PRO A 21 -17.50 9.39 -0.31
N LEU A 22 -17.24 8.18 0.15
CA LEU A 22 -15.90 7.62 0.19
C LEU A 22 -15.62 6.82 -1.07
N VAL A 23 -14.47 7.08 -1.68
CA VAL A 23 -13.93 6.30 -2.80
C VAL A 23 -12.80 5.42 -2.29
N LEU A 24 -13.09 4.12 -2.16
CA LEU A 24 -12.11 3.10 -1.74
C LEU A 24 -11.33 2.60 -2.94
N ARG A 25 -10.04 2.88 -2.96
CA ARG A 25 -9.09 2.48 -4.01
C ARG A 25 -8.27 1.28 -3.58
N GLY A 26 -7.61 0.64 -4.53
CA GLY A 26 -6.67 -0.46 -4.28
C GLY A 26 -6.66 -1.45 -5.43
N ALA A 27 -5.61 -2.24 -5.52
CA ALA A 27 -5.46 -3.25 -6.55
C ALA A 27 -6.63 -4.24 -6.57
N ARG A 28 -6.73 -4.99 -7.66
CA ARG A 28 -7.67 -6.11 -7.73
C ARG A 28 -7.29 -7.15 -6.68
N GLN A 29 -8.30 -7.79 -6.06
CA GLN A 29 -8.17 -8.89 -5.09
C GLN A 29 -7.51 -8.53 -3.74
N VAL A 30 -7.34 -7.24 -3.41
CA VAL A 30 -6.87 -6.81 -2.06
C VAL A 30 -7.96 -6.85 -0.98
N GLY A 31 -9.20 -7.24 -1.33
CA GLY A 31 -10.30 -7.45 -0.39
C GLY A 31 -11.19 -6.24 -0.14
N LYS A 32 -11.33 -5.29 -1.09
CA LYS A 32 -12.20 -4.09 -0.96
C LYS A 32 -13.64 -4.45 -0.61
N THR A 33 -14.24 -5.34 -1.38
CA THR A 33 -15.62 -5.79 -1.20
C THR A 33 -15.81 -6.43 0.18
N THR A 34 -14.90 -7.35 0.56
CA THR A 34 -14.93 -8.02 1.87
C THR A 34 -14.80 -7.04 3.03
N LEU A 35 -13.93 -6.02 2.89
CA LEU A 35 -13.77 -4.97 3.90
C LEU A 35 -15.09 -4.21 4.12
N ILE A 36 -15.78 -3.82 3.05
CA ILE A 36 -17.04 -3.08 3.17
C ILE A 36 -18.17 -3.99 3.67
N ASP A 37 -18.21 -5.27 3.28
CA ASP A 37 -19.14 -6.25 3.83
C ASP A 37 -18.93 -6.46 5.34
N GLN A 38 -17.68 -6.38 5.86
CA GLN A 38 -17.39 -6.38 7.29
C GLN A 38 -17.85 -5.09 7.96
N PHE A 39 -17.53 -3.96 7.36
CA PHE A 39 -17.87 -2.64 7.85
C PHE A 39 -19.38 -2.40 7.90
N SER A 40 -20.14 -2.98 6.95
CA SER A 40 -21.60 -2.85 6.87
C SER A 40 -22.35 -3.38 8.09
N LYS A 41 -21.73 -4.27 8.88
CA LYS A 41 -22.32 -4.81 10.12
C LYS A 41 -22.61 -3.75 11.19
N GLN A 42 -22.08 -2.54 11.03
CA GLN A 42 -22.36 -1.39 11.92
C GLN A 42 -23.58 -0.58 11.47
N TYR A 43 -24.29 -1.01 10.42
CA TYR A 43 -25.42 -0.29 9.83
C TYR A 43 -26.72 -1.07 9.98
N ASP A 44 -27.84 -0.34 10.13
CA ASP A 44 -29.16 -0.93 10.19
C ASP A 44 -29.64 -1.42 8.81
N SER A 45 -29.21 -0.72 7.75
CA SER A 45 -29.52 -1.07 6.37
C SER A 45 -28.25 -1.05 5.52
N TYR A 46 -28.05 -2.10 4.74
CA TYR A 46 -26.93 -2.24 3.81
C TYR A 46 -27.44 -2.55 2.40
N ILE A 47 -27.10 -1.69 1.46
CA ILE A 47 -27.46 -1.83 0.06
C ILE A 47 -26.15 -1.98 -0.73
N LYS A 48 -26.01 -3.11 -1.44
CA LYS A 48 -24.84 -3.41 -2.26
C LYS A 48 -25.21 -3.46 -3.72
N LEU A 49 -24.50 -2.68 -4.53
CA LEU A 49 -24.56 -2.69 -5.98
C LEU A 49 -23.22 -3.16 -6.54
N ASN A 50 -23.25 -4.01 -7.56
CA ASN A 50 -22.07 -4.36 -8.35
C ASN A 50 -22.29 -3.90 -9.80
N LEU A 51 -21.57 -2.87 -10.23
CA LEU A 51 -21.77 -2.25 -11.54
C LEU A 51 -21.14 -3.06 -12.69
N GLU A 52 -20.56 -4.23 -12.43
CA GLU A 52 -20.34 -5.26 -13.47
C GLU A 52 -21.65 -5.94 -13.88
N GLN A 53 -22.67 -5.91 -13.02
CA GLN A 53 -23.98 -6.48 -13.31
C GLN A 53 -24.89 -5.46 -13.97
N ASN A 54 -25.37 -5.76 -15.17
CA ASN A 54 -26.22 -4.86 -15.96
C ASN A 54 -27.44 -4.34 -15.20
N ASN A 55 -28.04 -5.16 -14.33
CA ASN A 55 -29.22 -4.76 -13.57
C ASN A 55 -28.90 -3.65 -12.56
N ASP A 56 -27.74 -3.70 -11.88
CA ASP A 56 -27.33 -2.70 -10.93
C ASP A 56 -26.86 -1.41 -11.64
N ALA A 57 -26.15 -1.55 -12.77
CA ALA A 57 -25.71 -0.42 -13.58
C ALA A 57 -26.89 0.37 -14.17
N LYS A 58 -27.96 -0.31 -14.61
CA LYS A 58 -29.17 0.33 -15.16
C LYS A 58 -29.81 1.34 -14.21
N ALA A 59 -29.68 1.18 -12.90
CA ALA A 59 -30.23 2.10 -11.91
C ALA A 59 -29.77 3.54 -12.13
N PHE A 60 -28.53 3.74 -12.57
CA PHE A 60 -27.96 5.06 -12.82
C PHE A 60 -28.34 5.65 -14.19
N ALA A 61 -28.92 4.85 -15.08
CA ALA A 61 -29.36 5.30 -16.42
C ALA A 61 -30.80 5.87 -16.43
N ILE A 62 -31.62 5.54 -15.41
CA ILE A 62 -33.06 5.85 -15.41
C ILE A 62 -33.39 7.32 -15.18
N SER A 63 -32.59 8.04 -14.39
CA SER A 63 -32.81 9.43 -14.02
C SER A 63 -31.49 10.14 -13.75
N ASP A 64 -31.49 11.47 -13.70
CA ASP A 64 -30.42 12.30 -13.16
C ASP A 64 -30.66 12.72 -11.70
N ASN A 65 -31.87 12.46 -11.19
CA ASN A 65 -32.26 12.75 -9.81
C ASN A 65 -31.85 11.60 -8.90
N VAL A 66 -30.96 11.88 -7.95
CA VAL A 66 -30.40 10.86 -7.04
C VAL A 66 -31.46 10.27 -6.09
N ALA A 67 -32.52 11.02 -5.74
CA ALA A 67 -33.59 10.49 -4.91
C ALA A 67 -34.44 9.45 -5.66
N GLU A 68 -34.74 9.69 -6.96
CA GLU A 68 -35.41 8.71 -7.82
C GLU A 68 -34.55 7.47 -8.05
N ILE A 69 -33.25 7.65 -8.30
CA ILE A 69 -32.29 6.54 -8.45
C ILE A 69 -32.28 5.70 -7.16
N PHE A 70 -32.17 6.35 -6.00
CA PHE A 70 -32.13 5.63 -4.73
C PHE A 70 -33.44 4.90 -4.45
N GLN A 71 -34.58 5.50 -4.72
CA GLN A 71 -35.89 4.85 -4.61
C GLN A 71 -35.99 3.62 -5.53
N TYR A 72 -35.53 3.74 -6.78
CA TYR A 72 -35.50 2.62 -7.71
C TYR A 72 -34.59 1.48 -7.19
N ILE A 73 -33.39 1.80 -6.67
CA ILE A 73 -32.48 0.81 -6.08
C ILE A 73 -33.16 0.10 -4.91
N CYS A 74 -33.83 0.84 -4.01
CA CYS A 74 -34.55 0.26 -2.88
C CYS A 74 -35.64 -0.71 -3.33
N LEU A 75 -36.44 -0.33 -4.35
CA LEU A 75 -37.47 -1.20 -4.91
C LEU A 75 -36.88 -2.45 -5.58
N GLN A 76 -35.82 -2.28 -6.37
CA GLN A 76 -35.12 -3.39 -7.05
C GLN A 76 -34.53 -4.39 -6.04
N LYS A 77 -33.93 -3.90 -4.97
CA LYS A 77 -33.33 -4.74 -3.90
C LYS A 77 -34.34 -5.22 -2.88
N LYS A 78 -35.62 -4.77 -2.97
CA LYS A 78 -36.69 -5.08 -2.01
C LYS A 78 -36.31 -4.69 -0.57
N ILE A 79 -35.70 -3.54 -0.40
CA ILE A 79 -35.25 -2.99 0.89
C ILE A 79 -36.06 -1.76 1.19
N THR A 80 -36.60 -1.68 2.42
CA THR A 80 -37.24 -0.47 2.96
C THR A 80 -36.23 0.24 3.85
N VAL A 81 -35.96 1.51 3.58
CA VAL A 81 -35.01 2.32 4.33
C VAL A 81 -35.71 3.32 5.19
N ASP A 82 -35.37 3.36 6.48
CA ASP A 82 -35.78 4.39 7.42
C ASP A 82 -34.67 5.46 7.49
N ARG A 83 -34.98 6.72 7.15
CA ARG A 83 -34.02 7.83 7.13
C ARG A 83 -33.46 8.17 8.54
N ASN A 84 -34.12 7.74 9.61
CA ASN A 84 -33.64 7.91 10.97
C ASN A 84 -32.65 6.83 11.41
N LYS A 85 -32.43 5.82 10.57
CA LYS A 85 -31.49 4.72 10.79
C LYS A 85 -30.29 4.84 9.90
N ARG A 86 -29.16 4.30 10.36
CA ARG A 86 -27.91 4.32 9.60
C ARG A 86 -28.00 3.42 8.39
N THR A 87 -27.86 3.98 7.21
CA THR A 87 -27.90 3.25 5.93
C THR A 87 -26.58 3.40 5.20
N LEU A 88 -26.02 2.29 4.73
CA LEU A 88 -24.83 2.24 3.88
C LEU A 88 -25.22 1.80 2.47
N LEU A 89 -24.92 2.63 1.49
CA LEU A 89 -24.92 2.28 0.07
C LEU A 89 -23.48 1.98 -0.37
N PHE A 90 -23.24 0.76 -0.78
CA PHE A 90 -21.96 0.33 -1.36
C PHE A 90 -22.10 0.13 -2.87
N ILE A 91 -21.28 0.85 -3.64
CA ILE A 91 -21.24 0.81 -5.11
C ILE A 91 -19.90 0.19 -5.50
N ASP A 92 -19.91 -1.11 -5.78
CA ASP A 92 -18.71 -1.85 -6.18
C ASP A 92 -18.50 -1.74 -7.70
N GLU A 93 -17.22 -1.75 -8.13
CA GLU A 93 -16.75 -1.61 -9.51
C GLU A 93 -17.34 -0.37 -10.22
N ILE A 94 -17.39 0.77 -9.51
CA ILE A 94 -18.03 2.01 -9.95
C ILE A 94 -17.49 2.54 -11.28
N GLN A 95 -16.25 2.17 -11.67
CA GLN A 95 -15.67 2.59 -12.96
C GLN A 95 -16.41 2.03 -14.17
N ASN A 96 -17.27 1.02 -14.00
CA ASN A 96 -18.05 0.47 -15.12
C ASN A 96 -19.25 1.35 -15.49
N GLU A 97 -19.65 2.30 -14.63
CA GLU A 97 -20.70 3.25 -14.89
C GLU A 97 -20.23 4.69 -14.60
N PRO A 98 -19.71 5.42 -15.61
CA PRO A 98 -19.19 6.77 -15.45
C PRO A 98 -20.20 7.77 -14.86
N LYS A 99 -21.49 7.58 -15.15
CA LYS A 99 -22.57 8.42 -14.63
C LYS A 99 -22.69 8.26 -13.11
N ALA A 100 -22.51 7.04 -12.57
CA ALA A 100 -22.52 6.80 -11.13
C ALA A 100 -21.42 7.60 -10.41
N VAL A 101 -20.23 7.71 -11.01
CA VAL A 101 -19.14 8.52 -10.48
C VAL A 101 -19.51 10.00 -10.41
N ALA A 102 -20.09 10.55 -11.48
CA ALA A 102 -20.51 11.95 -11.53
C ALA A 102 -21.63 12.25 -10.51
N LEU A 103 -22.54 11.31 -10.29
CA LEU A 103 -23.67 11.43 -9.37
C LEU A 103 -23.27 11.39 -7.89
N LEU A 104 -22.06 10.93 -7.51
CA LEU A 104 -21.59 10.97 -6.12
C LEU A 104 -21.67 12.38 -5.51
N ARG A 105 -21.48 13.43 -6.34
CA ARG A 105 -21.63 14.82 -5.91
C ARG A 105 -23.05 15.12 -5.45
N TYR A 106 -24.04 14.73 -6.25
CA TYR A 106 -25.44 15.02 -5.96
C TYR A 106 -25.95 14.20 -4.78
N PHE A 107 -25.51 12.96 -4.63
CA PHE A 107 -25.75 12.19 -3.41
C PHE A 107 -25.23 12.90 -2.15
N TYR A 108 -24.05 13.51 -2.22
CA TYR A 108 -23.48 14.27 -1.11
C TYR A 108 -24.33 15.52 -0.80
N GLU A 109 -24.77 16.24 -1.81
CA GLU A 109 -25.47 17.52 -1.67
C GLU A 109 -26.95 17.32 -1.26
N GLU A 110 -27.64 16.30 -1.78
CA GLU A 110 -29.06 16.08 -1.63
C GLU A 110 -29.44 15.01 -0.61
N MET A 111 -28.54 14.06 -0.31
CA MET A 111 -28.79 12.94 0.58
C MET A 111 -27.66 12.77 1.63
N PRO A 112 -27.34 13.80 2.44
CA PRO A 112 -26.22 13.77 3.41
C PRO A 112 -26.37 12.73 4.52
N TRP A 113 -27.59 12.25 4.77
CA TRP A 113 -27.88 11.19 5.73
C TRP A 113 -27.39 9.81 5.25
N LEU A 114 -27.29 9.59 3.93
CA LEU A 114 -26.88 8.33 3.34
C LEU A 114 -25.35 8.20 3.36
N HIS A 115 -24.84 7.12 3.93
CA HIS A 115 -23.43 6.79 3.89
C HIS A 115 -23.13 6.08 2.57
N ILE A 116 -22.19 6.59 1.78
CA ILE A 116 -21.87 6.01 0.49
C ILE A 116 -20.39 5.65 0.45
N VAL A 117 -20.12 4.41 0.11
CA VAL A 117 -18.79 3.93 -0.26
C VAL A 117 -18.85 3.44 -1.69
N ALA A 118 -17.98 3.99 -2.53
CA ALA A 118 -17.75 3.51 -3.89
C ALA A 118 -16.39 2.82 -3.96
N ALA A 119 -16.30 1.66 -4.59
CA ALA A 119 -15.03 0.96 -4.77
C ALA A 119 -14.75 0.69 -6.25
N GLY A 120 -13.47 0.67 -6.61
CA GLY A 120 -13.03 0.30 -7.94
C GLY A 120 -11.51 0.20 -8.04
N SER A 121 -11.04 -0.72 -8.85
CA SER A 121 -9.60 -0.93 -9.08
C SER A 121 -9.02 -0.01 -10.15
N ARG A 122 -9.86 0.61 -11.00
CA ARG A 122 -9.47 1.41 -12.18
C ARG A 122 -9.93 2.86 -12.16
N LEU A 123 -10.30 3.38 -11.00
CA LEU A 123 -10.87 4.73 -10.88
C LEU A 123 -9.94 5.84 -11.39
N GLN A 124 -8.61 5.68 -11.25
CA GLN A 124 -7.65 6.66 -11.77
C GLN A 124 -7.59 6.68 -13.31
N THR A 125 -7.95 5.58 -13.97
CA THR A 125 -8.04 5.53 -15.43
C THR A 125 -9.19 6.40 -15.96
N LEU A 126 -10.31 6.47 -15.22
CA LEU A 126 -11.46 7.32 -15.57
C LEU A 126 -11.13 8.82 -15.52
N ILE A 127 -10.29 9.24 -14.57
CA ILE A 127 -9.86 10.64 -14.45
C ILE A 127 -9.13 11.07 -15.73
N LYS A 128 -8.30 10.20 -16.32
CA LYS A 128 -7.61 10.47 -17.60
C LYS A 128 -8.55 10.50 -18.82
N GLN A 129 -9.73 9.87 -18.74
CA GLN A 129 -10.72 9.83 -19.82
C GLN A 129 -11.68 11.04 -19.86
N ARG A 130 -11.37 12.14 -19.16
CA ARG A 130 -12.20 13.37 -19.07
C ARG A 130 -13.58 13.17 -18.42
N ILE A 131 -13.80 12.12 -17.66
CA ILE A 131 -14.98 11.97 -16.84
C ILE A 131 -14.89 12.99 -15.71
N SER A 132 -15.96 13.79 -15.53
CA SER A 132 -16.03 14.78 -14.46
C SER A 132 -16.02 14.08 -13.11
N PHE A 133 -14.84 13.99 -12.52
CA PHE A 133 -14.72 13.48 -11.15
C PHE A 133 -15.17 14.58 -10.18
N PRO A 134 -15.96 14.27 -9.15
CA PRO A 134 -16.51 15.28 -8.26
C PRO A 134 -15.45 15.82 -7.29
N VAL A 135 -14.53 16.64 -7.81
CA VAL A 135 -13.43 17.25 -7.04
C VAL A 135 -13.98 18.01 -5.84
N GLY A 136 -13.41 17.72 -4.66
CA GLY A 136 -13.85 18.35 -3.40
C GLY A 136 -15.17 17.82 -2.83
N ARG A 137 -15.85 16.88 -3.49
CA ARG A 137 -17.14 16.30 -3.06
C ARG A 137 -17.03 14.82 -2.68
N VAL A 138 -15.85 14.23 -2.76
CA VAL A 138 -15.55 12.86 -2.35
C VAL A 138 -14.28 12.84 -1.49
N GLU A 139 -14.14 11.81 -0.67
CA GLU A 139 -12.94 11.46 0.07
C GLU A 139 -12.33 10.18 -0.49
N TYR A 140 -11.06 9.96 -0.23
CA TYR A 140 -10.35 8.79 -0.74
C TYR A 140 -9.70 8.02 0.40
N MET A 141 -9.82 6.70 0.34
CA MET A 141 -9.01 5.77 1.13
C MET A 141 -8.40 4.71 0.20
N SER A 142 -7.23 4.22 0.56
CA SER A 142 -6.54 3.18 -0.21
C SER A 142 -6.43 1.90 0.63
N LEU A 143 -6.84 0.78 0.07
CA LEU A 143 -6.65 -0.54 0.66
C LEU A 143 -5.45 -1.21 -0.01
N ARG A 144 -4.45 -1.53 0.81
CA ARG A 144 -3.25 -2.26 0.41
C ARG A 144 -3.37 -3.75 0.78
N PRO A 145 -2.45 -4.62 0.36
CA PRO A 145 -2.31 -5.95 0.93
C PRO A 145 -2.28 -5.91 2.47
N CYS A 146 -2.49 -7.03 3.11
CA CYS A 146 -2.48 -7.12 4.56
C CYS A 146 -1.09 -6.78 5.13
N SER A 147 -1.06 -6.01 6.22
CA SER A 147 0.15 -5.70 6.98
C SER A 147 0.62 -6.87 7.82
N PHE A 148 1.81 -6.75 8.41
CA PHE A 148 2.32 -7.74 9.36
C PHE A 148 1.39 -7.92 10.58
N LEU A 149 0.79 -6.85 11.11
CA LEU A 149 -0.20 -6.96 12.19
C LEU A 149 -1.45 -7.74 11.76
N GLU A 150 -1.93 -7.53 10.55
CA GLU A 150 -3.07 -8.27 9.99
C GLU A 150 -2.68 -9.73 9.73
N PHE A 151 -1.44 -10.01 9.31
CA PHE A 151 -0.88 -11.36 9.20
C PHE A 151 -0.85 -12.07 10.56
N LEU A 152 -0.35 -11.44 11.61
CA LEU A 152 -0.33 -12.03 12.95
C LEU A 152 -1.74 -12.40 13.42
N ASN A 153 -2.71 -11.51 13.25
CA ASN A 153 -4.10 -11.77 13.60
C ASN A 153 -4.70 -12.91 12.75
N ALA A 154 -4.41 -12.96 11.46
CA ALA A 154 -4.93 -14.01 10.58
C ALA A 154 -4.35 -15.40 10.89
N THR A 155 -3.13 -15.46 11.43
CA THR A 155 -2.41 -16.70 11.77
C THR A 155 -2.50 -17.07 13.27
N SER A 156 -3.53 -16.57 13.97
CA SER A 156 -3.80 -16.87 15.39
C SER A 156 -2.66 -16.47 16.33
N ASN A 157 -2.02 -15.34 16.05
CA ASN A 157 -0.97 -14.73 16.88
C ASN A 157 -1.40 -13.38 17.45
N GLU A 158 -2.69 -13.23 17.80
CA GLU A 158 -3.28 -11.98 18.31
C GLU A 158 -2.53 -11.41 19.53
N PRO A 159 -2.05 -12.22 20.51
CA PRO A 159 -1.29 -11.69 21.64
C PRO A 159 0.03 -11.02 21.20
N LEU A 160 0.72 -11.57 20.21
CA LEU A 160 1.93 -10.96 19.65
C LEU A 160 1.61 -9.70 18.84
N ALA A 161 0.51 -9.71 18.09
CA ALA A 161 0.04 -8.53 17.37
C ALA A 161 -0.24 -7.36 18.34
N GLU A 162 -0.85 -7.65 19.50
CA GLU A 162 -1.12 -6.62 20.51
C GLU A 162 0.15 -6.10 21.17
N MET A 163 1.13 -6.97 21.49
CA MET A 163 2.45 -6.55 21.99
C MET A 163 3.16 -5.63 20.98
N VAL A 164 3.12 -5.96 19.69
CA VAL A 164 3.70 -5.11 18.63
C VAL A 164 2.96 -3.77 18.54
N ARG A 165 1.62 -3.78 18.57
CA ARG A 165 0.79 -2.58 18.51
C ARG A 165 1.05 -1.62 19.67
N GLN A 166 1.28 -2.16 20.87
CA GLN A 166 1.59 -1.42 22.09
C GLN A 166 3.08 -1.07 22.23
N GLN A 167 3.95 -1.61 21.35
CA GLN A 167 5.41 -1.44 21.40
C GLN A 167 6.02 -1.89 22.73
N ASN A 168 5.51 -2.97 23.29
CA ASN A 168 5.95 -3.55 24.57
C ASN A 168 6.42 -5.01 24.43
N VAL A 169 6.97 -5.37 23.26
CA VAL A 169 7.51 -6.70 22.99
C VAL A 169 8.67 -7.00 23.94
N SER A 170 8.52 -8.01 24.79
CA SER A 170 9.63 -8.50 25.59
C SER A 170 10.72 -9.10 24.69
N PRO A 171 12.01 -8.88 25.01
CA PRO A 171 13.16 -9.43 24.26
C PRO A 171 13.13 -10.95 24.04
N VAL A 172 12.39 -11.68 24.86
CA VAL A 172 12.18 -13.14 24.77
C VAL A 172 11.40 -13.55 23.52
N TYR A 173 10.51 -12.67 23.00
CA TYR A 173 9.68 -12.94 21.81
C TYR A 173 10.32 -12.46 20.52
N HIS A 174 11.52 -11.86 20.59
CA HIS A 174 12.17 -11.27 19.42
C HIS A 174 12.35 -12.25 18.27
N ASP A 175 12.98 -13.40 18.55
CA ASP A 175 13.30 -14.41 17.52
C ASP A 175 12.03 -15.03 16.92
N MET A 176 10.98 -15.21 17.73
CA MET A 176 9.67 -15.67 17.28
C MET A 176 9.03 -14.68 16.34
N LEU A 177 9.02 -13.40 16.69
CA LEU A 177 8.46 -12.33 15.84
C LEU A 177 9.26 -12.15 14.55
N MET A 178 10.59 -12.25 14.61
CA MET A 178 11.44 -12.22 13.41
C MET A 178 11.15 -13.41 12.49
N SER A 179 10.96 -14.61 13.04
CA SER A 179 10.58 -15.79 12.26
C SER A 179 9.20 -15.60 11.59
N LEU A 180 8.21 -15.06 12.31
CA LEU A 180 6.88 -14.76 11.78
C LEU A 180 6.93 -13.65 10.71
N PHE A 181 7.76 -12.62 10.90
CA PHE A 181 7.97 -11.57 9.91
C PHE A 181 8.60 -12.10 8.62
N ASN A 182 9.58 -13.00 8.75
CA ASN A 182 10.18 -13.68 7.62
C ASN A 182 9.15 -14.51 6.83
N ARG A 183 8.26 -15.22 7.54
CA ARG A 183 7.16 -15.95 6.89
C ARG A 183 6.18 -15.02 6.20
N TYR A 184 5.81 -13.93 6.85
CA TYR A 184 4.97 -12.89 6.25
C TYR A 184 5.58 -12.35 4.95
N THR A 185 6.87 -12.11 4.91
CA THR A 185 7.52 -11.63 3.68
C THR A 185 7.42 -12.64 2.54
N LEU A 186 7.52 -13.94 2.83
CA LEU A 186 7.37 -14.99 1.81
C LEU A 186 5.93 -15.18 1.34
N VAL A 187 4.99 -15.10 2.28
CA VAL A 187 3.55 -15.26 2.02
C VAL A 187 2.95 -13.97 1.44
N GLY A 188 3.51 -12.81 1.78
CA GLY A 188 2.92 -11.52 1.43
C GLY A 188 1.63 -11.23 2.17
N GLY A 189 0.97 -10.15 1.74
CA GLY A 189 -0.27 -9.64 2.33
C GLY A 189 -1.50 -9.82 1.44
N MET A 190 -1.42 -10.54 0.30
CA MET A 190 -2.62 -10.79 -0.51
C MET A 190 -3.62 -11.65 0.26
N PRO A 191 -4.89 -11.19 0.45
CA PRO A 191 -5.81 -11.84 1.38
C PRO A 191 -6.06 -13.31 1.11
N GLU A 192 -6.16 -13.73 -0.16
CA GLU A 192 -6.38 -15.12 -0.53
C GLU A 192 -5.19 -16.00 -0.15
N ALA A 193 -3.97 -15.55 -0.46
CA ALA A 193 -2.74 -16.25 -0.10
C ALA A 193 -2.56 -16.32 1.43
N LEU A 194 -2.85 -15.23 2.13
CA LEU A 194 -2.77 -15.20 3.59
C LEU A 194 -3.79 -16.14 4.25
N MET A 195 -5.02 -16.19 3.75
CA MET A 195 -6.05 -17.09 4.29
C MET A 195 -5.73 -18.57 4.05
N GLU A 196 -5.20 -18.90 2.87
CA GLU A 196 -4.75 -20.25 2.55
C GLU A 196 -3.59 -20.67 3.47
N TYR A 197 -2.58 -19.79 3.60
CA TYR A 197 -1.47 -20.03 4.52
C TYR A 197 -1.94 -20.17 5.98
N ALA A 198 -2.86 -19.32 6.43
CA ALA A 198 -3.38 -19.37 7.80
C ALA A 198 -4.13 -20.68 8.12
N SER A 199 -4.72 -21.32 7.10
CA SER A 199 -5.41 -22.62 7.29
C SER A 199 -4.48 -23.81 7.27
N ASN A 200 -3.42 -23.78 6.45
CA ASN A 200 -2.57 -24.95 6.18
C ASN A 200 -1.16 -24.83 6.78
N ASN A 201 -0.70 -23.62 7.11
CA ASN A 201 0.66 -23.28 7.51
C ASN A 201 1.74 -23.81 6.53
N ASP A 202 1.39 -23.88 5.24
CA ASP A 202 2.21 -24.41 4.17
C ASP A 202 2.33 -23.43 3.01
N ILE A 203 3.55 -22.96 2.72
CA ILE A 203 3.84 -22.02 1.64
C ILE A 203 3.69 -22.68 0.26
N THR A 204 3.87 -24.00 0.18
CA THR A 204 3.81 -24.72 -1.12
C THR A 204 2.42 -24.71 -1.75
N THR A 205 1.38 -24.58 -0.93
CA THR A 205 -0.03 -24.51 -1.39
C THR A 205 -0.37 -23.18 -2.07
N LEU A 206 0.47 -22.15 -1.95
CA LEU A 206 0.19 -20.80 -2.43
C LEU A 206 0.46 -20.60 -3.92
N SER A 207 1.25 -21.47 -4.55
CA SER A 207 1.65 -21.34 -5.97
C SER A 207 0.47 -21.19 -6.95
N PRO A 208 -0.65 -21.92 -6.84
CA PRO A 208 -1.81 -21.72 -7.70
C PRO A 208 -2.45 -20.34 -7.54
N ILE A 209 -2.46 -19.81 -6.32
CA ILE A 209 -3.04 -18.49 -5.99
C ILE A 209 -2.22 -17.40 -6.65
N TYR A 210 -0.89 -17.40 -6.50
CA TYR A 210 -0.03 -16.39 -7.14
C TYR A 210 -0.09 -16.46 -8.67
N ARG A 211 -0.16 -17.67 -9.26
CA ARG A 211 -0.38 -17.82 -10.70
C ARG A 211 -1.69 -17.20 -11.14
N SER A 212 -2.76 -17.43 -10.39
CA SER A 212 -4.07 -16.84 -10.67
C SER A 212 -4.03 -15.33 -10.60
N LEU A 213 -3.37 -14.75 -9.59
CA LEU A 213 -3.18 -13.31 -9.44
C LEU A 213 -2.41 -12.72 -10.63
N LEU A 214 -1.26 -13.29 -10.98
CA LEU A 214 -0.43 -12.85 -12.09
C LEU A 214 -1.16 -12.96 -13.45
N ASN A 215 -1.88 -14.05 -13.68
CA ASN A 215 -2.71 -14.22 -14.88
C ASN A 215 -3.80 -13.16 -14.93
N GLY A 216 -4.51 -12.92 -13.81
CA GLY A 216 -5.53 -11.87 -13.74
C GLY A 216 -4.99 -10.48 -14.02
N TYR A 217 -3.77 -10.15 -13.52
CA TYR A 217 -3.12 -8.87 -13.84
C TYR A 217 -2.76 -8.77 -15.32
N ASN A 218 -2.25 -9.85 -15.93
CA ASN A 218 -1.93 -9.88 -17.36
C ASN A 218 -3.17 -9.77 -18.27
N GLU A 219 -4.29 -10.39 -17.89
CA GLU A 219 -5.57 -10.28 -18.61
C GLU A 219 -6.15 -8.86 -18.52
N ASP A 220 -6.03 -8.22 -17.36
CA ASP A 220 -6.52 -6.86 -17.16
C ASP A 220 -5.70 -5.79 -17.90
N VAL A 221 -4.49 -6.11 -18.39
CA VAL A 221 -3.64 -5.15 -19.13
C VAL A 221 -4.39 -4.53 -20.32
N GLU A 222 -5.19 -5.32 -21.04
CA GLU A 222 -5.97 -4.81 -22.19
C GLU A 222 -7.02 -3.76 -21.79
N LYS A 223 -7.47 -3.80 -20.53
CA LYS A 223 -8.41 -2.82 -19.97
C LYS A 223 -7.73 -1.52 -19.52
N TYR A 224 -6.40 -1.54 -19.29
CA TYR A 224 -5.61 -0.40 -18.81
C TYR A 224 -4.89 0.34 -19.93
N ALA A 225 -4.43 -0.41 -20.95
CA ALA A 225 -3.60 0.09 -22.02
C ALA A 225 -4.40 0.93 -23.03
N LYS A 226 -3.75 1.93 -23.61
CA LYS A 226 -4.34 2.80 -24.65
C LYS A 226 -4.36 2.15 -26.04
N ASN A 227 -3.42 1.22 -26.29
CA ASN A 227 -3.22 0.55 -27.58
C ASN A 227 -2.40 -0.73 -27.42
N ALA A 228 -2.32 -1.54 -28.50
CA ALA A 228 -1.63 -2.82 -28.49
C ALA A 228 -0.12 -2.73 -28.16
N SER A 229 0.56 -1.65 -28.56
CA SER A 229 1.97 -1.44 -28.22
C SER A 229 2.15 -1.33 -26.71
N GLN A 230 1.32 -0.52 -26.04
CA GLN A 230 1.37 -0.36 -24.58
C GLN A 230 1.01 -1.67 -23.84
N VAL A 231 0.09 -2.49 -24.37
CA VAL A 231 -0.18 -3.85 -23.86
C VAL A 231 1.10 -4.68 -23.79
N ASN A 232 1.87 -4.71 -24.87
CA ASN A 232 3.12 -5.49 -24.95
C ASN A 232 4.15 -4.98 -23.94
N ILE A 233 4.29 -3.67 -23.80
CA ILE A 233 5.22 -3.07 -22.83
C ILE A 233 4.81 -3.43 -21.41
N ILE A 234 3.54 -3.28 -21.04
CA ILE A 234 3.06 -3.61 -19.68
C ILE A 234 3.26 -5.10 -19.39
N ARG A 235 2.97 -5.99 -20.34
CA ARG A 235 3.25 -7.43 -20.19
C ARG A 235 4.73 -7.72 -19.98
N HIS A 236 5.61 -7.02 -20.72
CA HIS A 236 7.05 -7.11 -20.50
C HIS A 236 7.43 -6.69 -19.07
N LEU A 237 6.89 -5.56 -18.58
CA LEU A 237 7.13 -5.08 -17.21
C LEU A 237 6.64 -6.08 -16.16
N LEU A 238 5.45 -6.68 -16.36
CA LEU A 238 4.91 -7.72 -15.47
C LEU A 238 5.71 -9.03 -15.51
N THR A 239 6.47 -9.28 -16.55
CA THR A 239 7.33 -10.46 -16.66
C THR A 239 8.71 -10.25 -16.03
N HIS A 240 9.33 -9.09 -16.27
CA HIS A 240 10.72 -8.85 -15.92
C HIS A 240 10.93 -7.92 -14.73
N GLY A 241 9.93 -7.11 -14.38
CA GLY A 241 10.08 -6.06 -13.38
C GLY A 241 10.17 -6.54 -11.93
N TRP A 242 9.74 -7.77 -11.62
CA TRP A 242 9.78 -8.29 -10.24
C TRP A 242 11.19 -8.41 -9.68
N ALA A 243 12.18 -8.68 -10.54
CA ALA A 243 13.57 -8.77 -10.14
C ALA A 243 14.19 -7.41 -9.77
N GLU A 244 13.56 -6.31 -10.18
CA GLU A 244 13.99 -4.93 -9.89
C GLU A 244 13.29 -4.34 -8.64
N ALA A 245 12.56 -5.17 -7.88
CA ALA A 245 11.85 -4.74 -6.68
C ALA A 245 12.82 -4.15 -5.64
N GLY A 246 12.46 -3.02 -5.04
CA GLY A 246 13.27 -2.31 -4.05
C GLY A 246 14.47 -1.56 -4.64
N GLN A 247 14.69 -1.61 -5.95
CA GLN A 247 15.87 -1.01 -6.61
C GLN A 247 15.53 0.29 -7.33
N THR A 248 16.55 1.15 -7.45
CA THR A 248 16.52 2.32 -8.33
C THR A 248 16.61 1.84 -9.78
N ILE A 249 15.62 2.19 -10.61
CA ILE A 249 15.47 1.68 -11.96
C ILE A 249 15.79 2.73 -13.03
N THR A 250 16.29 2.24 -14.17
CA THR A 250 16.43 3.02 -15.41
C THR A 250 15.30 2.64 -16.36
N PHE A 251 14.57 3.63 -16.87
CA PHE A 251 13.47 3.37 -17.80
C PHE A 251 13.94 2.91 -19.18
N ASN A 252 15.09 3.44 -19.65
CA ASN A 252 15.63 3.08 -20.95
C ASN A 252 16.07 1.61 -20.99
N ARG A 253 15.54 0.85 -21.94
CA ARG A 253 15.81 -0.58 -22.11
C ARG A 253 15.52 -1.43 -20.87
N PHE A 254 14.50 -1.06 -20.12
CA PHE A 254 14.10 -1.77 -18.88
C PHE A 254 13.90 -3.27 -19.16
N GLY A 255 14.46 -4.12 -18.29
CA GLY A 255 14.36 -5.58 -18.39
C GLY A 255 14.98 -6.15 -19.68
N GLY A 256 16.02 -5.50 -20.24
CA GLY A 256 16.70 -5.93 -21.48
C GLY A 256 15.91 -5.67 -22.77
N SER A 257 14.84 -4.85 -22.71
CA SER A 257 13.99 -4.52 -23.85
C SER A 257 14.63 -3.46 -24.77
N ASN A 258 13.98 -3.22 -25.92
CA ASN A 258 14.31 -2.11 -26.83
C ASN A 258 13.37 -0.91 -26.63
N TYR A 259 12.56 -0.89 -25.58
CA TYR A 259 11.62 0.20 -25.30
C TYR A 259 12.34 1.47 -24.85
N THR A 260 11.79 2.62 -25.25
CA THR A 260 12.31 3.93 -24.86
C THR A 260 11.92 4.28 -23.42
N SER A 261 12.66 5.22 -22.81
CA SER A 261 12.34 5.72 -21.46
C SER A 261 10.91 6.24 -21.33
N LYS A 262 10.39 6.91 -22.38
CA LYS A 262 9.04 7.44 -22.37
C LYS A 262 7.99 6.33 -22.36
N GLU A 263 8.15 5.33 -23.20
CA GLU A 263 7.21 4.20 -23.29
C GLU A 263 7.16 3.40 -21.99
N VAL A 264 8.32 3.12 -21.41
CA VAL A 264 8.43 2.40 -20.13
C VAL A 264 7.81 3.22 -19.00
N HIS A 265 8.13 4.51 -18.91
CA HIS A 265 7.54 5.40 -17.90
C HIS A 265 6.02 5.45 -17.98
N GLU A 266 5.45 5.66 -19.18
CA GLU A 266 3.99 5.68 -19.38
C GLU A 266 3.34 4.33 -19.00
N ALA A 267 3.99 3.20 -19.26
CA ALA A 267 3.50 1.88 -18.90
C ALA A 267 3.57 1.64 -17.38
N LEU A 268 4.67 2.05 -16.72
CA LEU A 268 4.78 1.99 -15.25
C LEU A 268 3.73 2.89 -14.56
N GLU A 269 3.46 4.09 -15.11
CA GLU A 269 2.36 4.93 -14.58
C GLU A 269 0.99 4.23 -14.66
N VAL A 270 0.75 3.43 -15.71
CA VAL A 270 -0.50 2.65 -15.82
C VAL A 270 -0.58 1.62 -14.70
N LEU A 271 0.50 0.88 -14.44
CA LEU A 271 0.57 -0.09 -13.36
C LEU A 271 0.46 0.57 -11.97
N GLN A 272 1.07 1.74 -11.78
CA GLN A 272 0.92 2.53 -10.55
C GLN A 272 -0.53 2.97 -10.33
N ASN A 273 -1.21 3.42 -11.37
CA ASN A 273 -2.63 3.79 -11.32
C ASN A 273 -3.54 2.58 -11.05
N ALA A 274 -3.11 1.36 -11.39
CA ALA A 274 -3.76 0.11 -11.04
C ALA A 274 -3.40 -0.39 -9.62
N PHE A 275 -2.56 0.34 -8.89
CA PHE A 275 -2.05 -0.02 -7.56
C PHE A 275 -1.16 -1.27 -7.54
N LEU A 276 -0.58 -1.67 -8.67
CA LEU A 276 0.28 -2.84 -8.77
C LEU A 276 1.74 -2.54 -8.38
N LEU A 277 2.14 -1.29 -8.46
CA LEU A 277 3.45 -0.81 -8.05
C LEU A 277 3.41 0.65 -7.60
N ASN A 278 4.51 1.14 -7.05
CA ASN A 278 4.78 2.55 -6.84
C ASN A 278 6.17 2.88 -7.41
N LEU A 279 6.31 4.10 -7.90
CA LEU A 279 7.59 4.71 -8.25
C LEU A 279 7.91 5.73 -7.16
N ASP A 280 8.84 5.37 -6.28
CA ASP A 280 9.26 6.24 -5.20
C ASP A 280 10.45 7.09 -5.68
N TYR A 281 10.24 8.41 -5.79
CA TYR A 281 11.27 9.33 -6.26
C TYR A 281 12.16 9.82 -5.12
N PRO A 282 13.46 10.09 -5.40
CA PRO A 282 14.35 10.59 -4.37
C PRO A 282 14.06 12.05 -4.01
N VAL A 283 14.37 12.41 -2.77
CA VAL A 283 14.58 13.79 -2.37
C VAL A 283 16.07 14.08 -2.28
N THR A 284 16.47 15.31 -2.56
CA THR A 284 17.86 15.77 -2.45
C THR A 284 18.03 16.74 -1.28
N ALA A 285 16.95 17.44 -0.92
CA ALA A 285 16.92 18.33 0.23
C ALA A 285 16.53 17.55 1.51
N VAL A 286 17.11 17.94 2.63
CA VAL A 286 16.89 17.32 3.95
C VAL A 286 16.04 18.23 4.86
N LYS A 287 14.99 18.82 4.29
CA LYS A 287 14.08 19.75 4.97
C LYS A 287 12.62 19.48 4.59
N VAL A 288 11.70 19.89 5.44
CA VAL A 288 10.25 19.86 5.20
C VAL A 288 9.81 21.10 4.42
N PRO A 289 8.90 20.98 3.43
CA PRO A 289 8.35 19.72 2.92
C PRO A 289 9.36 18.92 2.08
N ALA A 290 9.26 17.59 2.14
CA ALA A 290 10.01 16.71 1.25
C ALA A 290 9.48 16.88 -0.18
N ILE A 291 10.31 17.27 -1.12
CA ILE A 291 9.92 17.50 -2.52
C ILE A 291 10.66 16.50 -3.41
N PRO A 292 9.93 15.65 -4.17
CA PRO A 292 10.53 14.64 -5.03
C PRO A 292 11.27 15.25 -6.21
N ALA A 293 12.46 14.75 -6.49
CA ALA A 293 13.24 15.06 -7.69
C ALA A 293 12.84 14.12 -8.84
N THR A 294 11.71 14.39 -9.47
CA THR A 294 11.09 13.53 -10.50
C THR A 294 11.91 13.39 -11.79
N THR A 295 12.95 14.19 -11.97
CA THR A 295 13.93 14.04 -13.06
C THR A 295 14.99 12.97 -12.79
N ARG A 296 15.07 12.47 -11.56
CA ARG A 296 15.97 11.39 -11.15
C ARG A 296 15.28 10.04 -11.24
N GLN A 297 16.07 8.98 -11.22
CA GLN A 297 15.60 7.60 -11.28
C GLN A 297 14.85 7.24 -10.00
N PRO A 298 13.62 6.66 -10.09
CA PRO A 298 12.87 6.21 -8.94
C PRO A 298 13.25 4.81 -8.50
N LYS A 299 12.94 4.46 -7.24
CA LYS A 299 12.86 3.07 -6.79
C LYS A 299 11.55 2.44 -7.25
N LEU A 300 11.61 1.18 -7.68
CA LEU A 300 10.45 0.38 -8.07
C LEU A 300 9.98 -0.46 -6.87
N ILE A 301 8.80 -0.16 -6.37
CA ILE A 301 8.19 -0.91 -5.26
C ILE A 301 6.93 -1.61 -5.78
N TRP A 302 6.92 -2.93 -5.72
CA TRP A 302 5.76 -3.72 -6.11
C TRP A 302 4.70 -3.80 -5.01
N LEU A 303 3.49 -4.17 -5.42
CA LEU A 303 2.31 -4.26 -4.55
C LEU A 303 2.53 -5.17 -3.34
N ASP A 304 3.15 -6.33 -3.56
CA ASP A 304 3.17 -7.42 -2.58
C ASP A 304 4.44 -8.27 -2.67
N SER A 305 5.05 -8.52 -1.52
CA SER A 305 6.29 -9.29 -1.40
C SER A 305 6.10 -10.78 -1.72
N GLY A 306 4.93 -11.37 -1.42
CA GLY A 306 4.65 -12.77 -1.71
C GLY A 306 4.59 -13.05 -3.20
N ILE A 307 3.87 -12.20 -3.96
CA ILE A 307 3.81 -12.27 -5.43
C ILE A 307 5.20 -12.07 -6.01
N MET A 308 5.97 -11.09 -5.51
CA MET A 308 7.34 -10.84 -5.92
C MET A 308 8.22 -12.09 -5.71
N ASN A 309 8.25 -12.62 -4.49
CA ASN A 309 9.08 -13.77 -4.14
C ASN A 309 8.72 -15.02 -4.96
N PHE A 310 7.42 -15.22 -5.25
CA PHE A 310 6.97 -16.28 -6.14
C PHE A 310 7.47 -16.06 -7.57
N SER A 311 7.34 -14.84 -8.09
CA SER A 311 7.70 -14.49 -9.48
C SER A 311 9.19 -14.65 -9.77
N ILE A 312 10.06 -14.40 -8.79
CA ILE A 312 11.53 -14.54 -8.92
C ILE A 312 12.09 -15.86 -8.37
N GLY A 313 11.21 -16.79 -7.92
CA GLY A 313 11.58 -18.13 -7.50
C GLY A 313 12.16 -18.24 -6.08
N ILE A 314 12.20 -17.19 -5.28
CA ILE A 314 12.74 -17.21 -3.90
C ILE A 314 12.02 -18.21 -3.00
N GLN A 315 10.70 -18.37 -3.15
CA GLN A 315 9.94 -19.35 -2.38
C GLN A 315 10.48 -20.79 -2.57
N THR A 316 10.86 -21.14 -3.81
CA THR A 316 11.46 -22.45 -4.13
C THR A 316 12.84 -22.60 -3.49
N GLU A 317 13.66 -21.55 -3.55
CA GLU A 317 15.00 -21.54 -2.97
C GLU A 317 14.97 -21.66 -1.44
N TYR A 318 14.01 -21.01 -0.80
CA TYR A 318 13.76 -21.12 0.64
C TYR A 318 13.41 -22.55 1.06
N LEU A 319 12.56 -23.24 0.30
CA LEU A 319 12.17 -24.63 0.58
C LEU A 319 13.38 -25.60 0.47
N GLN A 320 14.37 -25.25 -0.35
CA GLN A 320 15.58 -26.05 -0.51
C GLN A 320 16.65 -25.79 0.55
N ASN A 321 16.78 -24.54 1.03
CA ASN A 321 17.94 -24.10 1.81
C ASN A 321 17.64 -23.73 3.28
N SER A 322 16.38 -23.70 3.70
CA SER A 322 15.90 -23.41 5.08
C SER A 322 16.38 -22.09 5.73
N SER A 323 17.24 -21.30 5.07
CA SER A 323 17.78 -20.03 5.58
C SER A 323 17.28 -18.85 4.78
N LEU A 324 16.30 -18.16 5.34
CA LEU A 324 15.74 -16.92 4.74
C LEU A 324 16.74 -15.77 4.72
N LEU A 325 17.55 -15.62 5.75
CA LEU A 325 18.50 -14.52 5.90
C LEU A 325 19.56 -14.49 4.77
N ASP A 326 19.94 -15.67 4.26
CA ASP A 326 20.90 -15.76 3.16
C ASP A 326 20.29 -15.51 1.79
N VAL A 327 19.02 -15.88 1.60
CA VAL A 327 18.25 -15.68 0.37
C VAL A 327 17.78 -14.21 0.25
N TRP A 328 17.63 -13.55 1.39
CA TRP A 328 17.03 -12.23 1.53
C TRP A 328 17.96 -11.04 1.32
N LYS A 329 19.13 -11.25 0.76
CA LYS A 329 20.14 -10.19 0.64
C LYS A 329 19.63 -8.99 -0.16
N GLY A 330 19.33 -7.91 0.57
CA GLY A 330 19.16 -6.54 0.05
C GLY A 330 17.74 -6.22 -0.41
N HIS A 331 17.37 -6.57 -1.64
CA HIS A 331 16.18 -6.07 -2.32
C HIS A 331 14.84 -6.47 -1.69
N ALA A 332 14.72 -7.70 -1.20
CA ALA A 332 13.50 -8.17 -0.55
C ALA A 332 13.24 -7.45 0.79
N ALA A 333 14.29 -7.06 1.51
CA ALA A 333 14.18 -6.32 2.75
C ALA A 333 13.67 -4.90 2.52
N GLU A 334 14.19 -4.19 1.51
CA GLU A 334 13.70 -2.86 1.15
C GLU A 334 12.26 -2.92 0.62
N GLN A 335 11.94 -3.91 -0.22
CA GLN A 335 10.59 -4.11 -0.74
C GLN A 335 9.54 -4.29 0.37
N ILE A 336 9.80 -5.15 1.37
CA ILE A 336 8.82 -5.38 2.44
C ILE A 336 8.71 -4.19 3.41
N VAL A 337 9.81 -3.51 3.69
CA VAL A 337 9.79 -2.27 4.47
C VAL A 337 9.01 -1.19 3.75
N ALA A 338 9.20 -1.02 2.44
CA ALA A 338 8.43 -0.10 1.62
C ALA A 338 6.93 -0.44 1.66
N GLN A 339 6.57 -1.72 1.57
CA GLN A 339 5.18 -2.19 1.64
C GLN A 339 4.54 -1.81 2.99
N GLU A 340 5.21 -2.08 4.11
CA GLU A 340 4.72 -1.73 5.45
C GLU A 340 4.59 -0.22 5.65
N LEU A 341 5.61 0.56 5.27
CA LEU A 341 5.60 2.01 5.35
C LEU A 341 4.47 2.62 4.49
N ARG A 342 4.22 2.07 3.29
CA ARG A 342 3.14 2.50 2.41
C ARG A 342 1.75 2.29 3.04
N ILE A 343 1.54 1.20 3.76
CA ILE A 343 0.28 0.95 4.50
C ILE A 343 0.08 2.02 5.57
N VAL A 344 1.14 2.40 6.30
CA VAL A 344 1.07 3.47 7.32
C VAL A 344 0.74 4.81 6.66
N LEU A 345 1.41 5.16 5.55
CA LEU A 345 1.16 6.41 4.82
C LEU A 345 -0.28 6.53 4.36
N ASP A 346 -0.81 5.49 3.70
CA ASP A 346 -2.18 5.50 3.18
C ASP A 346 -3.23 5.60 4.31
N ARG A 347 -3.01 4.94 5.45
CA ARG A 347 -3.88 5.05 6.64
C ARG A 347 -3.85 6.45 7.26
N ASN A 348 -2.73 7.14 7.19
CA ASN A 348 -2.55 8.50 7.72
C ASN A 348 -2.82 9.60 6.65
N TYR A 349 -3.45 9.22 5.52
CA TYR A 349 -3.78 10.12 4.41
C TYR A 349 -2.55 10.84 3.82
N ARG A 350 -1.37 10.23 3.92
CA ARG A 350 -0.14 10.67 3.28
C ARG A 350 0.04 9.92 1.96
N ASN A 351 0.46 10.59 0.91
CA ASN A 351 0.42 10.00 -0.42
C ASN A 351 1.79 9.59 -0.98
N GLU A 352 2.88 10.07 -0.42
CA GLU A 352 4.20 9.93 -1.06
C GLU A 352 5.21 9.29 -0.11
N GLN A 353 5.98 8.38 -0.66
CA GLN A 353 7.12 7.72 -0.04
C GLN A 353 8.38 8.15 -0.79
N PHE A 354 9.43 8.44 -0.06
CA PHE A 354 10.66 8.98 -0.61
C PHE A 354 11.86 8.18 -0.13
N PHE A 355 12.95 8.28 -0.88
CA PHE A 355 14.30 7.95 -0.44
C PHE A 355 15.19 9.18 -0.61
N TRP A 356 16.42 9.15 -0.09
CA TRP A 356 17.32 10.29 -0.22
C TRP A 356 18.56 9.93 -1.03
N VAL A 357 18.97 10.86 -1.90
CA VAL A 357 20.25 10.80 -2.58
C VAL A 357 20.99 12.13 -2.38
N ARG A 358 22.29 12.03 -2.15
CA ARG A 358 23.12 13.23 -1.97
C ARG A 358 23.24 13.96 -3.28
N ASP A 359 22.93 15.27 -3.28
CA ASP A 359 23.05 16.14 -4.45
C ASP A 359 24.51 16.66 -4.63
N LYS A 360 25.43 15.72 -4.90
CA LYS A 360 26.82 16.00 -5.19
C LYS A 360 27.30 15.13 -6.33
N LYS A 361 27.90 15.73 -7.36
CA LYS A 361 28.44 14.99 -8.52
C LYS A 361 29.40 13.91 -8.06
N GLY A 362 29.16 12.67 -8.50
CA GLY A 362 29.97 11.50 -8.15
C GLY A 362 29.69 10.91 -6.75
N SER A 363 28.70 11.41 -6.01
CA SER A 363 28.28 10.79 -4.77
C SER A 363 27.36 9.59 -5.04
N THR A 364 27.59 8.50 -4.31
CA THR A 364 26.74 7.29 -4.29
C THR A 364 25.99 7.15 -2.98
N ALA A 365 26.00 8.21 -2.13
CA ALA A 365 25.31 8.15 -0.87
C ALA A 365 23.79 8.20 -1.09
N GLU A 366 23.12 7.16 -0.60
CA GLU A 366 21.67 6.95 -0.68
C GLU A 366 21.19 6.43 0.68
N VAL A 367 20.03 6.92 1.16
CA VAL A 367 19.31 6.40 2.32
C VAL A 367 18.00 5.80 1.82
N ASP A 368 17.68 4.61 2.26
CA ASP A 368 16.63 3.77 1.66
C ASP A 368 15.25 4.38 1.71
N PHE A 369 14.88 5.06 2.83
CA PHE A 369 13.64 5.81 2.95
C PHE A 369 13.84 7.09 3.73
N VAL A 370 12.95 8.05 3.47
CA VAL A 370 12.85 9.31 4.19
C VAL A 370 11.44 9.45 4.71
N TRP A 371 11.30 9.60 6.02
CA TRP A 371 10.02 9.73 6.71
C TRP A 371 9.83 11.15 7.21
N GLN A 372 8.78 11.82 6.73
CA GLN A 372 8.41 13.10 7.30
C GLN A 372 7.60 12.87 8.59
N HIS A 373 8.17 13.29 9.72
CA HIS A 373 7.54 13.22 11.02
C HIS A 373 7.43 14.61 11.60
N HIS A 374 6.21 15.12 11.78
CA HIS A 374 5.94 16.51 12.13
C HIS A 374 6.71 17.52 11.24
N ALA A 375 7.56 18.35 11.85
CA ALA A 375 8.37 19.35 11.16
C ALA A 375 9.78 18.86 10.78
N THR A 376 10.06 17.57 10.97
CA THR A 376 11.40 16.97 10.73
C THR A 376 11.36 15.89 9.66
N ILE A 377 12.53 15.62 9.08
CA ILE A 377 12.76 14.52 8.18
C ILE A 377 13.64 13.48 8.88
N VAL A 378 13.14 12.27 9.01
CA VAL A 378 13.83 11.14 9.64
C VAL A 378 14.33 10.18 8.56
N PRO A 379 15.64 9.96 8.42
CA PRO A 379 16.18 8.97 7.50
C PRO A 379 15.96 7.56 8.07
N ILE A 380 15.61 6.63 7.20
CA ILE A 380 15.42 5.20 7.52
C ILE A 380 16.34 4.39 6.62
N GLU A 381 17.27 3.68 7.23
CA GLU A 381 18.20 2.77 6.55
C GLU A 381 17.81 1.32 6.85
N VAL A 382 17.72 0.48 5.83
CA VAL A 382 17.35 -0.94 5.95
C VAL A 382 18.61 -1.80 5.87
N LYS A 383 18.77 -2.70 6.82
CA LYS A 383 19.91 -3.63 6.88
C LYS A 383 19.43 -5.06 7.06
N SER A 384 19.75 -5.92 6.11
CA SER A 384 19.45 -7.37 6.19
C SER A 384 20.40 -8.16 7.10
N GLY A 385 21.52 -7.56 7.54
CA GLY A 385 22.51 -8.17 8.43
C GLY A 385 22.81 -7.33 9.66
N THR A 386 23.49 -7.93 10.67
CA THR A 386 23.81 -7.30 11.95
C THR A 386 25.03 -6.36 11.90
N ASN A 387 25.96 -6.55 10.97
CA ASN A 387 27.26 -5.85 10.91
C ASN A 387 27.34 -4.79 9.80
N ALA A 388 26.25 -4.13 9.47
CA ALA A 388 26.22 -3.19 8.36
C ALA A 388 26.71 -1.79 8.75
N HIS A 389 27.58 -1.22 7.93
CA HIS A 389 28.02 0.17 8.06
C HIS A 389 26.91 1.16 7.73
N LEU A 390 26.83 2.27 8.47
CA LEU A 390 25.81 3.32 8.30
C LEU A 390 26.35 4.58 7.60
N ARG A 391 27.23 4.41 6.59
CA ARG A 391 27.92 5.53 5.93
C ARG A 391 26.96 6.52 5.27
N SER A 392 25.94 6.01 4.56
CA SER A 392 24.93 6.86 3.93
C SER A 392 24.10 7.61 4.95
N LEU A 393 23.69 6.93 6.04
CA LEU A 393 22.95 7.52 7.14
C LEU A 393 23.75 8.64 7.81
N HIS A 394 25.05 8.41 8.10
CA HIS A 394 25.93 9.46 8.64
C HIS A 394 26.05 10.64 7.67
N SER A 395 26.19 10.38 6.36
CA SER A 395 26.23 11.43 5.34
C SER A 395 24.94 12.25 5.29
N PHE A 396 23.79 11.60 5.47
CA PHE A 396 22.51 12.29 5.60
C PHE A 396 22.49 13.17 6.85
N MET A 397 22.82 12.60 8.01
CA MET A 397 22.81 13.32 9.29
C MET A 397 23.76 14.53 9.30
N ASP A 398 24.94 14.42 8.68
CA ASP A 398 25.87 15.55 8.53
C ASP A 398 25.32 16.67 7.64
N THR A 399 24.41 16.34 6.70
CA THR A 399 23.79 17.32 5.78
C THR A 399 22.52 17.93 6.38
N ALA A 400 21.80 17.19 7.21
CA ALA A 400 20.53 17.56 7.79
C ALA A 400 20.74 18.27 9.14
N GLU A 401 20.86 19.61 9.15
CA GLU A 401 21.11 20.38 10.37
C GLU A 401 20.06 20.17 11.47
N SER A 402 18.79 20.09 11.09
CA SER A 402 17.64 19.95 12.01
C SER A 402 17.28 18.50 12.37
N ALA A 403 17.90 17.48 11.75
CA ALA A 403 17.63 16.09 12.06
C ALA A 403 18.50 15.63 13.23
N ASP A 404 17.87 15.12 14.28
CA ASP A 404 18.49 14.59 15.50
C ASP A 404 18.14 13.13 15.77
N ILE A 405 17.29 12.53 14.93
CA ILE A 405 16.86 11.13 14.99
C ILE A 405 17.08 10.48 13.64
N ALA A 406 17.56 9.23 13.68
CA ALA A 406 17.63 8.33 12.52
C ALA A 406 17.13 6.94 12.89
N VAL A 407 16.65 6.19 11.92
CA VAL A 407 16.15 4.82 12.11
C VAL A 407 17.00 3.85 11.30
N ARG A 408 17.42 2.76 11.94
CA ARG A 408 17.95 1.58 11.26
C ARG A 408 16.97 0.43 11.42
N VAL A 409 16.33 0.01 10.34
CA VAL A 409 15.52 -1.21 10.31
C VAL A 409 16.46 -2.42 10.13
N TRP A 410 16.41 -3.38 11.04
CA TRP A 410 17.39 -4.47 11.09
C TRP A 410 16.86 -5.74 11.78
N PRO A 411 17.54 -6.89 11.64
CA PRO A 411 17.09 -8.14 12.27
C PRO A 411 17.36 -8.22 13.78
N GLY A 412 18.06 -7.27 14.38
CA GLY A 412 18.38 -7.29 15.81
C GLY A 412 17.27 -6.69 16.68
N LYS A 413 17.51 -6.67 18.00
CA LYS A 413 16.55 -6.18 18.99
C LYS A 413 16.38 -4.66 18.94
N TYR A 414 15.25 -4.18 19.44
CA TYR A 414 14.98 -2.77 19.59
C TYR A 414 15.95 -2.13 20.59
N SER A 415 16.59 -1.03 20.21
CA SER A 415 17.35 -0.16 21.08
C SER A 415 17.34 1.28 20.56
N ILE A 416 17.68 2.24 21.41
CA ILE A 416 17.95 3.64 21.05
C ILE A 416 19.37 3.92 21.55
N ASP A 417 20.25 4.33 20.63
CA ASP A 417 21.65 4.55 20.91
C ASP A 417 22.05 5.98 20.49
N ASP A 418 22.86 6.66 21.29
CA ASP A 418 23.49 7.91 20.89
C ASP A 418 24.69 7.60 20.00
N VAL A 419 24.66 8.12 18.77
CA VAL A 419 25.67 7.87 17.74
C VAL A 419 26.25 9.20 17.28
N THR A 420 27.57 9.23 17.07
CA THR A 420 28.27 10.39 16.53
C THR A 420 28.79 10.10 15.12
N THR A 421 28.51 11.00 14.17
CA THR A 421 29.07 10.90 12.82
C THR A 421 30.59 11.15 12.83
N PRO A 422 31.32 10.74 11.79
CA PRO A 422 32.74 11.07 11.65
C PRO A 422 33.03 12.58 11.67
N ASN A 423 32.05 13.43 11.34
CA ASN A 423 32.16 14.88 11.35
C ASN A 423 31.74 15.52 12.68
N GLY A 424 31.41 14.71 13.70
CA GLY A 424 31.16 15.18 15.07
C GLY A 424 29.70 15.51 15.40
N LYS A 425 28.73 15.24 14.48
CA LYS A 425 27.32 15.43 14.79
C LYS A 425 26.78 14.23 15.58
N THR A 426 26.20 14.48 16.76
CA THR A 426 25.52 13.46 17.58
C THR A 426 24.03 13.42 17.25
N PHE A 427 23.46 12.21 17.20
CA PHE A 427 22.05 11.98 16.95
C PHE A 427 21.60 10.66 17.62
N ARG A 428 20.30 10.52 17.85
CA ARG A 428 19.70 9.27 18.35
C ARG A 428 19.44 8.31 17.20
N LEU A 429 20.00 7.11 17.28
CA LEU A 429 19.76 6.01 16.35
C LEU A 429 18.77 5.04 16.95
N ILE A 430 17.59 4.97 16.38
CA ILE A 430 16.58 3.95 16.71
C ILE A 430 16.90 2.68 15.91
N ASN A 431 17.33 1.64 16.59
CA ASN A 431 17.50 0.32 16.03
C ASN A 431 16.16 -0.40 16.07
N LEU A 432 15.50 -0.49 14.94
CA LEU A 432 14.13 -0.94 14.80
C LEU A 432 14.07 -2.35 14.21
N PRO A 433 13.59 -3.38 14.95
CA PRO A 433 13.29 -4.68 14.36
C PRO A 433 12.25 -4.57 13.25
N PHE A 434 12.36 -5.40 12.22
CA PHE A 434 11.44 -5.39 11.07
C PHE A 434 9.96 -5.45 11.46
N TYR A 435 9.61 -6.21 12.48
CA TYR A 435 8.22 -6.36 12.94
C TYR A 435 7.60 -5.07 13.52
N TYR A 436 8.41 -4.04 13.77
CA TYR A 436 7.93 -2.74 14.24
C TYR A 436 7.76 -1.68 13.15
N VAL A 437 8.11 -1.98 11.89
CA VAL A 437 8.05 -0.98 10.80
C VAL A 437 6.66 -0.38 10.67
N GLY A 438 5.60 -1.20 10.77
CA GLY A 438 4.22 -0.71 10.73
C GLY A 438 3.80 0.20 11.91
N MET A 439 4.69 0.38 12.91
CA MET A 439 4.47 1.24 14.09
C MET A 439 5.35 2.49 14.07
N ILE A 440 5.95 2.83 12.95
CA ILE A 440 6.98 3.88 12.84
C ILE A 440 6.54 5.22 13.44
N ASP A 441 5.34 5.71 13.14
CA ASP A 441 4.85 7.01 13.67
C ASP A 441 4.81 6.99 15.21
N LYS A 442 4.23 5.93 15.81
CA LYS A 442 4.14 5.80 17.27
C LYS A 442 5.49 5.66 17.96
N ILE A 443 6.46 5.05 17.27
CA ILE A 443 7.83 4.91 17.79
C ILE A 443 8.55 6.24 17.75
N LEU A 444 8.37 7.00 16.69
CA LEU A 444 8.93 8.34 16.56
C LEU A 444 8.29 9.32 17.55
N ASP A 445 6.96 9.24 17.77
CA ASP A 445 6.29 10.05 18.81
C ASP A 445 6.94 9.84 20.18
N LYS A 446 7.14 8.58 20.60
CA LYS A 446 7.79 8.25 21.89
C LYS A 446 9.28 8.65 21.97
N ALA A 447 9.94 8.74 20.83
CA ALA A 447 11.34 9.12 20.81
C ALA A 447 11.53 10.66 20.79
N THR A 448 10.49 11.42 20.45
CA THR A 448 10.49 12.89 20.44
C THR A 448 9.98 13.52 21.73
N ASP A 449 9.17 12.76 22.52
CA ASP A 449 8.76 13.11 23.89
C ASP A 449 9.91 12.90 24.88
#